data_041dbef631fcfa7b79c71380432d1acc
#
_entry.id   041dbef631fcfa7b79c71380432d1acc
#
_cell.length_a   1.000
_cell.length_b   1.000
_cell.length_c   1.000
_cell.angle_alpha   90.00
_cell.angle_beta   90.00
_cell.angle_gamma   90.00
#
_symmetry.space_group_name_H-M   'P 1'
#
loop_
_entity.id
_entity.type
_entity.pdbx_description
1 polymer ?
#
loop_
_entity_poly.entity_id
_entity_poly.type
_entity_poly.pdbx_seq_one_letter_code
_entity_poly.pdbx_strand_id
1 'polypeptide(L)'
;MDPNDVKPIMDLTSISVLQDWTFAAGQYLENGSVSRLVSLCEQEFKPILRETLGADVAAQNLKAFVTKLSDVTEERKTCRGLDIIKSTSFKGLKECADNLEETFVDAFNPIFEKIKSSLVSFDEKENVRNGLSAAVWCYDNGLFQQAATILQEFVVSFFCLRHGIAINDDNKREIINKAFRIKYDNKREEDWDIAAEKKDKLKDVLSDDLFENSTLVAEFKTLTDVRNDFNHSGMRSNPMPPHRIKGNIKKCICAFAVILFNIKID
;
A
#
# COMPACT_ATOMS: atom_id res chain seq x y z
N MET A 1 23.12 -2.60 59.09
CA MET A 1 22.54 -3.31 57.95
C MET A 1 22.01 -4.62 58.50
N ASP A 2 20.72 -4.82 58.39
CA ASP A 2 20.07 -6.06 58.84
C ASP A 2 20.50 -7.19 57.88
N PRO A 3 21.17 -8.26 58.36
CA PRO A 3 21.61 -9.36 57.50
C PRO A 3 20.45 -10.13 56.84
N ASN A 4 19.18 -9.84 57.21
CA ASN A 4 17.98 -10.44 56.64
C ASN A 4 17.27 -9.55 55.60
N ASP A 5 17.80 -8.38 55.26
CA ASP A 5 17.24 -7.50 54.25
C ASP A 5 17.64 -8.00 52.82
N VAL A 6 17.14 -9.19 52.46
CA VAL A 6 17.29 -9.75 51.12
C VAL A 6 16.33 -8.99 50.19
N LYS A 7 16.87 -8.03 49.46
CA LYS A 7 16.11 -7.36 48.40
C LYS A 7 15.86 -8.36 47.26
N PRO A 8 14.61 -8.62 46.90
CA PRO A 8 14.31 -9.55 45.81
C PRO A 8 14.88 -8.98 44.51
N ILE A 9 15.60 -9.82 43.74
CA ILE A 9 15.96 -9.52 42.39
C ILE A 9 14.70 -9.72 41.55
N MET A 10 14.23 -8.66 40.93
CA MET A 10 13.06 -8.72 40.00
C MET A 10 13.56 -9.07 38.60
N ASP A 11 13.06 -10.15 38.04
CA ASP A 11 13.29 -10.49 36.63
C ASP A 11 12.44 -9.58 35.75
N LEU A 12 13.09 -8.75 34.93
CA LEU A 12 12.45 -7.80 34.02
C LEU A 12 12.43 -8.30 32.55
N THR A 13 12.80 -9.55 32.30
CA THR A 13 12.91 -10.11 30.96
C THR A 13 11.59 -9.98 30.21
N SER A 14 10.46 -10.28 30.83
CA SER A 14 9.12 -10.16 30.19
C SER A 14 8.79 -8.72 29.79
N ILE A 15 9.23 -7.74 30.60
CA ILE A 15 9.01 -6.31 30.27
C ILE A 15 9.89 -5.89 29.11
N SER A 16 11.13 -6.36 29.03
CA SER A 16 12.03 -6.09 27.93
C SER A 16 11.49 -6.65 26.61
N VAL A 17 10.97 -7.86 26.61
CA VAL A 17 10.33 -8.48 25.44
C VAL A 17 9.13 -7.65 24.96
N LEU A 18 8.24 -7.25 25.86
CA LEU A 18 7.10 -6.39 25.52
C LEU A 18 7.55 -5.04 24.94
N GLN A 19 8.62 -4.45 25.48
CA GLN A 19 9.19 -3.20 24.96
C GLN A 19 9.73 -3.37 23.55
N ASP A 20 10.43 -4.46 23.25
CA ASP A 20 10.95 -4.76 21.90
C ASP A 20 9.83 -4.91 20.88
N TRP A 21 8.75 -5.61 21.23
CA TRP A 21 7.56 -5.74 20.36
C TRP A 21 6.84 -4.42 20.16
N THR A 22 6.69 -3.61 21.23
CA THR A 22 6.07 -2.27 21.12
C THR A 22 6.87 -1.38 20.18
N PHE A 23 8.20 -1.40 20.30
CA PHE A 23 9.07 -0.63 19.41
C PHE A 23 8.99 -1.10 17.96
N ALA A 24 8.99 -2.42 17.73
CA ALA A 24 8.86 -2.99 16.38
C ALA A 24 7.52 -2.65 15.71
N ALA A 25 6.42 -2.69 16.47
CA ALA A 25 5.11 -2.27 15.99
C ALA A 25 5.06 -0.76 15.72
N GLY A 26 5.68 0.06 16.58
CA GLY A 26 5.84 1.49 16.36
C GLY A 26 6.54 1.79 15.02
N GLN A 27 7.64 1.11 14.72
CA GLN A 27 8.34 1.24 13.43
C GLN A 27 7.44 0.88 12.23
N TYR A 28 6.63 -0.19 12.36
CA TYR A 28 5.68 -0.53 11.30
C TYR A 28 4.64 0.57 11.09
N LEU A 29 4.06 1.10 12.17
CA LEU A 29 3.02 2.13 12.10
C LEU A 29 3.54 3.49 11.63
N GLU A 30 4.81 3.82 11.90
CA GLU A 30 5.42 5.09 11.56
C GLU A 30 6.02 5.15 10.14
N ASN A 31 6.55 4.03 9.64
CA ASN A 31 7.28 4.00 8.37
C ASN A 31 7.11 2.72 7.56
N GLY A 32 6.17 1.85 7.92
CA GLY A 32 5.87 0.61 7.22
C GLY A 32 6.98 -0.46 7.31
N SER A 33 7.90 -0.37 8.28
CA SER A 33 8.99 -1.35 8.41
C SER A 33 8.55 -2.56 9.23
N VAL A 34 8.50 -3.74 8.60
CA VAL A 34 8.20 -5.03 9.26
C VAL A 34 9.45 -5.77 9.72
N SER A 35 10.64 -5.31 9.36
CA SER A 35 11.88 -6.06 9.55
C SER A 35 12.15 -6.44 11.00
N ARG A 36 11.84 -5.54 11.95
CA ARG A 36 12.03 -5.82 13.38
C ARG A 36 10.99 -6.83 13.89
N LEU A 37 9.74 -6.76 13.44
CA LEU A 37 8.69 -7.75 13.78
C LEU A 37 9.09 -9.14 13.30
N VAL A 38 9.57 -9.26 12.07
CA VAL A 38 10.06 -10.53 11.51
C VAL A 38 11.22 -11.06 12.33
N SER A 39 12.19 -10.22 12.66
CA SER A 39 13.37 -10.59 13.44
C SER A 39 13.01 -11.10 14.83
N LEU A 40 12.12 -10.40 15.55
CA LEU A 40 11.64 -10.81 16.88
C LEU A 40 10.87 -12.14 16.79
N CYS A 41 10.01 -12.28 15.79
CA CYS A 41 9.27 -13.51 15.57
C CYS A 41 10.21 -14.71 15.35
N GLU A 42 11.28 -14.55 14.58
CA GLU A 42 12.26 -15.60 14.38
C GLU A 42 13.07 -15.94 15.67
N GLN A 43 13.47 -14.91 16.40
CA GLN A 43 14.26 -15.08 17.62
C GLN A 43 13.48 -15.76 18.76
N GLU A 44 12.23 -15.38 18.96
CA GLU A 44 11.45 -15.82 20.12
C GLU A 44 10.62 -17.07 19.81
N PHE A 45 9.99 -17.15 18.64
CA PHE A 45 9.06 -18.26 18.36
C PHE A 45 9.67 -19.43 17.59
N LYS A 46 10.76 -19.24 16.86
CA LYS A 46 11.41 -20.33 16.16
C LYS A 46 11.99 -21.42 17.09
N PRO A 47 12.58 -21.09 18.25
CA PRO A 47 12.97 -22.09 19.26
C PRO A 47 11.75 -22.85 19.81
N ILE A 48 10.69 -22.14 20.21
CA ILE A 48 9.46 -22.74 20.76
C ILE A 48 8.85 -23.74 19.77
N LEU A 49 8.73 -23.34 18.49
CA LEU A 49 8.19 -24.22 17.45
C LEU A 49 9.08 -25.45 17.18
N ARG A 50 10.39 -25.35 17.41
CA ARG A 50 11.29 -26.52 17.31
C ARG A 50 11.11 -27.48 18.48
N GLU A 51 11.06 -26.95 19.70
CA GLU A 51 10.90 -27.74 20.92
C GLU A 51 9.54 -28.45 20.97
N THR A 52 8.49 -27.78 20.52
CA THR A 52 7.13 -28.33 20.50
C THR A 52 6.81 -29.12 19.22
N LEU A 53 7.78 -29.31 18.32
CA LEU A 53 7.58 -29.90 16.98
C LEU A 53 6.43 -29.24 16.20
N GLY A 54 6.27 -27.93 16.43
CA GLY A 54 5.21 -27.16 15.80
C GLY A 54 3.85 -27.24 16.49
N ALA A 55 3.73 -27.83 17.67
CA ALA A 55 2.43 -27.98 18.36
C ALA A 55 1.94 -26.70 19.07
N ASP A 56 2.80 -25.69 19.25
CA ASP A 56 2.41 -24.41 19.87
C ASP A 56 1.60 -23.57 18.88
N VAL A 57 0.29 -23.56 19.07
CA VAL A 57 -0.67 -22.85 18.19
C VAL A 57 -0.50 -21.32 18.24
N ALA A 58 -0.19 -20.76 19.42
CA ALA A 58 -0.01 -19.33 19.57
C ALA A 58 1.22 -18.85 18.78
N ALA A 59 2.34 -19.58 18.91
CA ALA A 59 3.56 -19.29 18.16
C ALA A 59 3.37 -19.46 16.62
N GLN A 60 2.58 -20.46 16.20
CA GLN A 60 2.22 -20.65 14.80
C GLN A 60 1.41 -19.49 14.25
N ASN A 61 0.35 -19.09 14.95
CA ASN A 61 -0.54 -18.00 14.53
C ASN A 61 0.20 -16.68 14.42
N LEU A 62 1.04 -16.34 15.39
CA LEU A 62 1.83 -15.13 15.34
C LEU A 62 2.84 -15.14 14.19
N LYS A 63 3.54 -16.25 13.99
CA LYS A 63 4.46 -16.39 12.87
C LYS A 63 3.74 -16.24 11.54
N ALA A 64 2.56 -16.86 11.39
CA ALA A 64 1.74 -16.74 10.18
C ALA A 64 1.32 -15.28 9.94
N PHE A 65 0.84 -14.59 10.97
CA PHE A 65 0.45 -13.19 10.90
C PHE A 65 1.61 -12.28 10.47
N VAL A 66 2.77 -12.38 11.14
CA VAL A 66 3.95 -11.55 10.83
C VAL A 66 4.46 -11.84 9.41
N THR A 67 4.41 -13.10 8.96
CA THR A 67 4.78 -13.48 7.59
C THR A 67 3.83 -12.83 6.59
N LYS A 68 2.52 -12.92 6.79
CA LYS A 68 1.53 -12.31 5.90
C LYS A 68 1.59 -10.78 5.92
N LEU A 69 1.85 -10.17 7.06
CA LEU A 69 2.09 -8.73 7.17
C LEU A 69 3.32 -8.30 6.36
N SER A 70 4.37 -9.11 6.37
CA SER A 70 5.56 -8.89 5.55
C SER A 70 5.25 -9.00 4.05
N ASP A 71 4.53 -10.05 3.62
CA ASP A 71 4.13 -10.24 2.22
C ASP A 71 3.37 -9.02 1.69
N VAL A 72 2.31 -8.60 2.39
CA VAL A 72 1.47 -7.44 2.02
C VAL A 72 2.28 -6.14 2.01
N THR A 73 3.23 -5.98 2.92
CA THR A 73 4.12 -4.81 2.97
C THR A 73 5.06 -4.78 1.77
N GLU A 74 5.65 -5.90 1.41
CA GLU A 74 6.56 -6.02 0.27
C GLU A 74 5.82 -5.82 -1.07
N GLU A 75 4.58 -6.27 -1.22
CA GLU A 75 3.75 -5.97 -2.39
C GLU A 75 3.61 -4.46 -2.61
N ARG A 76 3.40 -3.69 -1.54
CA ARG A 76 3.30 -2.22 -1.61
C ARG A 76 4.65 -1.58 -1.93
N LYS A 77 5.71 -1.99 -1.23
CA LYS A 77 7.07 -1.46 -1.43
C LYS A 77 7.62 -1.75 -2.83
N THR A 78 7.21 -2.86 -3.43
CA THR A 78 7.64 -3.27 -4.78
C THR A 78 6.60 -2.96 -5.86
N CYS A 79 5.54 -2.21 -5.53
CA CYS A 79 4.49 -1.77 -6.44
C CYS A 79 3.80 -2.93 -7.19
N ARG A 80 3.44 -4.01 -6.49
CA ARG A 80 2.72 -5.16 -7.09
C ARG A 80 1.24 -4.86 -7.25
N GLY A 81 0.89 -3.92 -8.12
CA GLY A 81 -0.47 -3.38 -8.29
C GLY A 81 -1.54 -4.45 -8.56
N LEU A 82 -1.22 -5.47 -9.35
CA LEU A 82 -2.16 -6.57 -9.64
C LEU A 82 -2.48 -7.39 -8.38
N ASP A 83 -1.47 -7.70 -7.56
CA ASP A 83 -1.63 -8.48 -6.33
C ASP A 83 -2.39 -7.67 -5.28
N ILE A 84 -2.11 -6.36 -5.19
CA ILE A 84 -2.85 -5.41 -4.34
C ILE A 84 -4.33 -5.37 -4.72
N ILE A 85 -4.68 -5.29 -6.00
CA ILE A 85 -6.07 -5.26 -6.47
C ILE A 85 -6.76 -6.59 -6.23
N LYS A 86 -6.10 -7.72 -6.50
CA LYS A 86 -6.63 -9.07 -6.25
C LYS A 86 -6.79 -9.39 -4.77
N SER A 87 -6.06 -8.71 -3.90
CA SER A 87 -6.17 -8.82 -2.45
C SER A 87 -5.87 -10.21 -1.84
N THR A 88 -5.18 -11.07 -2.57
CA THR A 88 -4.94 -12.46 -2.13
C THR A 88 -4.12 -12.53 -0.84
N SER A 89 -3.00 -11.81 -0.78
CA SER A 89 -2.14 -11.76 0.41
C SER A 89 -2.82 -11.03 1.56
N PHE A 90 -3.61 -9.98 1.27
CA PHE A 90 -4.34 -9.23 2.26
C PHE A 90 -5.45 -10.06 2.92
N LYS A 91 -6.19 -10.86 2.14
CA LYS A 91 -7.16 -11.80 2.68
C LYS A 91 -6.50 -12.78 3.65
N GLY A 92 -5.37 -13.38 3.27
CA GLY A 92 -4.61 -14.26 4.15
C GLY A 92 -4.10 -13.57 5.42
N LEU A 93 -3.70 -12.28 5.33
CA LEU A 93 -3.31 -11.50 6.50
C LEU A 93 -4.49 -11.30 7.47
N LYS A 94 -5.67 -11.02 6.95
CA LYS A 94 -6.87 -10.82 7.77
C LYS A 94 -7.30 -12.11 8.46
N GLU A 95 -7.30 -13.24 7.74
CA GLU A 95 -7.54 -14.56 8.32
C GLU A 95 -6.54 -14.89 9.45
N CYS A 96 -5.26 -14.55 9.27
CA CYS A 96 -4.26 -14.71 10.34
C CYS A 96 -4.52 -13.75 11.52
N ALA A 97 -4.98 -12.52 11.25
CA ALA A 97 -5.31 -11.55 12.30
C ALA A 97 -6.48 -12.00 13.17
N ASP A 98 -7.51 -12.59 12.57
CA ASP A 98 -8.67 -13.14 13.28
C ASP A 98 -8.25 -14.33 14.18
N ASN A 99 -7.34 -15.18 13.71
CA ASN A 99 -6.83 -16.30 14.50
C ASN A 99 -5.95 -15.87 15.68
N LEU A 100 -5.42 -14.63 15.70
CA LEU A 100 -4.65 -14.13 16.83
C LEU A 100 -5.52 -13.80 18.05
N GLU A 101 -6.79 -13.42 17.85
CA GLU A 101 -7.70 -12.99 18.93
C GLU A 101 -7.93 -14.10 19.95
N GLU A 102 -7.87 -15.37 19.54
CA GLU A 102 -8.14 -16.52 20.40
C GLU A 102 -6.92 -17.00 21.20
N THR A 103 -5.71 -16.51 20.92
CA THR A 103 -4.48 -17.19 21.37
C THR A 103 -3.46 -16.30 22.08
N PHE A 104 -3.71 -14.97 22.20
CA PHE A 104 -2.66 -14.06 22.62
C PHE A 104 -2.67 -13.65 24.11
N VAL A 105 -1.46 -13.41 24.62
CA VAL A 105 -1.26 -12.82 25.95
C VAL A 105 -1.80 -11.41 25.95
N ASP A 106 -2.71 -11.07 26.86
CA ASP A 106 -3.40 -9.78 26.97
C ASP A 106 -2.50 -8.55 26.84
N ALA A 107 -1.23 -8.67 27.24
CA ALA A 107 -0.26 -7.59 27.16
C ALA A 107 0.08 -7.14 25.71
N PHE A 108 -0.09 -8.00 24.71
CA PHE A 108 0.22 -7.69 23.30
C PHE A 108 -1.00 -7.22 22.50
N ASN A 109 -2.21 -7.46 23.01
CA ASN A 109 -3.45 -7.08 22.31
C ASN A 109 -3.47 -5.62 21.83
N PRO A 110 -3.10 -4.60 22.65
CA PRO A 110 -3.11 -3.21 22.20
C PRO A 110 -2.18 -2.93 21.00
N ILE A 111 -1.08 -3.69 20.88
CA ILE A 111 -0.11 -3.55 19.80
C ILE A 111 -0.72 -4.07 18.49
N PHE A 112 -1.30 -5.27 18.54
CA PHE A 112 -1.90 -5.89 17.36
C PHE A 112 -3.16 -5.16 16.89
N GLU A 113 -3.99 -4.64 17.80
CA GLU A 113 -5.14 -3.82 17.46
C GLU A 113 -4.76 -2.55 16.67
N LYS A 114 -3.64 -1.91 17.03
CA LYS A 114 -3.13 -0.77 16.24
C LYS A 114 -2.69 -1.20 14.83
N ILE A 115 -2.03 -2.34 14.70
CA ILE A 115 -1.65 -2.87 13.38
C ILE A 115 -2.91 -3.22 12.57
N LYS A 116 -3.89 -3.92 13.17
CA LYS A 116 -5.16 -4.24 12.51
C LYS A 116 -5.91 -3.00 12.05
N SER A 117 -5.98 -1.96 12.89
CA SER A 117 -6.66 -0.71 12.52
C SER A 117 -6.02 -0.01 11.32
N SER A 118 -4.71 -0.15 11.12
CA SER A 118 -4.02 0.38 9.94
C SER A 118 -4.39 -0.34 8.63
N LEU A 119 -5.05 -1.48 8.72
CA LEU A 119 -5.43 -2.33 7.59
C LEU A 119 -6.91 -2.18 7.18
N VAL A 120 -7.72 -1.45 7.93
CA VAL A 120 -9.19 -1.35 7.74
C VAL A 120 -9.59 -0.77 6.38
N SER A 121 -8.73 0.05 5.76
CA SER A 121 -9.01 0.67 4.46
C SER A 121 -8.94 -0.28 3.25
N PHE A 122 -8.51 -1.53 3.45
CA PHE A 122 -8.37 -2.53 2.39
C PHE A 122 -9.55 -3.49 2.37
N ASP A 123 -10.00 -3.82 1.15
CA ASP A 123 -11.02 -4.85 0.91
C ASP A 123 -10.35 -6.23 0.76
N GLU A 124 -10.94 -7.26 1.36
CA GLU A 124 -10.50 -8.66 1.25
C GLU A 124 -10.79 -9.27 -0.13
N LYS A 125 -11.74 -8.68 -0.86
CA LYS A 125 -12.10 -9.12 -2.20
C LYS A 125 -11.34 -8.33 -3.24
N GLU A 126 -11.26 -8.88 -4.44
CA GLU A 126 -10.74 -8.16 -5.59
C GLU A 126 -11.45 -6.82 -5.74
N ASN A 127 -10.70 -5.75 -5.59
CA ASN A 127 -11.22 -4.40 -5.64
C ASN A 127 -10.15 -3.41 -6.11
N VAL A 128 -10.41 -2.70 -7.19
CA VAL A 128 -9.50 -1.67 -7.70
C VAL A 128 -9.20 -0.58 -6.68
N ARG A 129 -10.14 -0.29 -5.77
CA ARG A 129 -9.98 0.69 -4.69
C ARG A 129 -8.81 0.35 -3.74
N ASN A 130 -8.43 -0.92 -3.62
CA ASN A 130 -7.24 -1.31 -2.85
C ASN A 130 -5.97 -0.63 -3.36
N GLY A 131 -5.90 -0.29 -4.64
CA GLY A 131 -4.80 0.51 -5.21
C GLY A 131 -4.75 1.93 -4.63
N LEU A 132 -5.91 2.58 -4.43
CA LEU A 132 -5.97 3.88 -3.75
C LEU A 132 -5.53 3.76 -2.28
N SER A 133 -6.06 2.77 -1.54
CA SER A 133 -5.68 2.51 -0.15
C SER A 133 -4.18 2.23 -0.01
N ALA A 134 -3.58 1.49 -0.95
CA ALA A 134 -2.15 1.23 -0.96
C ALA A 134 -1.31 2.48 -1.25
N ALA A 135 -1.77 3.36 -2.15
CA ALA A 135 -1.11 4.63 -2.42
C ALA A 135 -1.14 5.57 -1.21
N VAL A 136 -2.29 5.65 -0.51
CA VAL A 136 -2.42 6.39 0.76
C VAL A 136 -1.46 5.83 1.80
N TRP A 137 -1.48 4.51 2.02
CA TRP A 137 -0.57 3.87 2.96
C TRP A 137 0.91 4.14 2.64
N CYS A 138 1.30 4.04 1.37
CA CYS A 138 2.67 4.36 0.96
C CYS A 138 3.01 5.83 1.23
N TYR A 139 2.09 6.76 0.96
CA TYR A 139 2.29 8.18 1.22
C TYR A 139 2.51 8.45 2.71
N ASP A 140 1.64 7.92 3.57
CA ASP A 140 1.69 8.12 5.03
C ASP A 140 2.97 7.53 5.65
N ASN A 141 3.50 6.46 5.05
CA ASN A 141 4.76 5.83 5.46
C ASN A 141 6.02 6.42 4.78
N GLY A 142 5.90 7.55 4.07
CA GLY A 142 7.04 8.23 3.44
C GLY A 142 7.57 7.55 2.16
N LEU A 143 6.87 6.56 1.63
CA LEU A 143 7.22 5.83 0.41
C LEU A 143 6.66 6.54 -0.83
N PHE A 144 7.11 7.77 -1.08
CA PHE A 144 6.51 8.68 -2.06
C PHE A 144 6.60 8.20 -3.50
N GLN A 145 7.70 7.55 -3.89
CA GLN A 145 7.84 6.99 -5.23
C GLN A 145 6.84 5.85 -5.46
N GLN A 146 6.69 4.96 -4.48
CA GLN A 146 5.71 3.88 -4.50
C GLN A 146 4.29 4.43 -4.53
N ALA A 147 3.99 5.43 -3.69
CA ALA A 147 2.69 6.10 -3.67
C ALA A 147 2.32 6.65 -5.05
N ALA A 148 3.24 7.39 -5.71
CA ALA A 148 3.00 7.95 -7.04
C ALA A 148 2.81 6.85 -8.10
N THR A 149 3.63 5.79 -8.05
CA THR A 149 3.55 4.68 -9.01
C THR A 149 2.25 3.91 -8.87
N ILE A 150 1.91 3.48 -7.63
CA ILE A 150 0.68 2.73 -7.36
C ILE A 150 -0.55 3.58 -7.70
N LEU A 151 -0.55 4.86 -7.35
CA LEU A 151 -1.66 5.77 -7.63
C LEU A 151 -1.92 5.92 -9.13
N GLN A 152 -0.88 6.07 -9.96
CA GLN A 152 -1.04 6.16 -11.40
C GLN A 152 -1.57 4.86 -12.00
N GLU A 153 -0.99 3.72 -11.62
CA GLU A 153 -1.44 2.41 -12.11
C GLU A 153 -2.86 2.08 -11.63
N PHE A 154 -3.25 2.52 -10.43
CA PHE A 154 -4.61 2.42 -9.93
C PHE A 154 -5.61 3.19 -10.83
N VAL A 155 -5.33 4.46 -11.15
CA VAL A 155 -6.20 5.27 -12.02
C VAL A 155 -6.34 4.62 -13.39
N VAL A 156 -5.24 4.18 -13.99
CA VAL A 156 -5.27 3.45 -15.28
C VAL A 156 -6.10 2.17 -15.16
N SER A 157 -5.94 1.39 -14.08
CA SER A 157 -6.70 0.16 -13.86
C SER A 157 -8.19 0.42 -13.64
N PHE A 158 -8.56 1.50 -12.95
CA PHE A 158 -9.94 1.93 -12.78
C PHE A 158 -10.63 2.14 -14.13
N PHE A 159 -10.00 2.91 -15.04
CA PHE A 159 -10.54 3.13 -16.39
C PHE A 159 -10.51 1.87 -17.24
N CYS A 160 -9.48 1.01 -17.09
CA CYS A 160 -9.47 -0.29 -17.79
C CYS A 160 -10.71 -1.11 -17.44
N LEU A 161 -11.01 -1.27 -16.14
CA LEU A 161 -12.19 -2.02 -15.69
C LEU A 161 -13.50 -1.39 -16.16
N ARG A 162 -13.62 -0.06 -16.09
CA ARG A 162 -14.79 0.69 -16.53
C ARG A 162 -15.07 0.50 -18.03
N HIS A 163 -14.04 0.32 -18.85
CA HIS A 163 -14.14 0.11 -20.28
C HIS A 163 -13.95 -1.34 -20.73
N GLY A 164 -14.00 -2.32 -19.83
CA GLY A 164 -13.86 -3.74 -20.17
C GLY A 164 -12.49 -4.11 -20.74
N ILE A 165 -11.44 -3.37 -20.35
CA ILE A 165 -10.05 -3.67 -20.69
C ILE A 165 -9.43 -4.50 -19.56
N ALA A 166 -8.79 -5.63 -19.89
CA ALA A 166 -8.10 -6.43 -18.89
C ALA A 166 -6.94 -5.65 -18.26
N ILE A 167 -6.90 -5.59 -16.93
CA ILE A 167 -5.92 -4.78 -16.18
C ILE A 167 -4.48 -5.28 -16.30
N ASN A 168 -4.25 -6.49 -16.79
CA ASN A 168 -2.95 -7.10 -17.04
C ASN A 168 -2.57 -7.13 -18.55
N ASP A 169 -3.30 -6.41 -19.41
CA ASP A 169 -3.00 -6.30 -20.84
C ASP A 169 -2.27 -4.98 -21.10
N ASP A 170 -0.95 -5.01 -21.06
CA ASP A 170 -0.10 -3.82 -21.20
C ASP A 170 -0.38 -3.06 -22.51
N ASN A 171 -0.62 -3.79 -23.61
CA ASN A 171 -0.91 -3.18 -24.91
C ASN A 171 -2.23 -2.39 -24.94
N LYS A 172 -3.23 -2.85 -24.18
CA LYS A 172 -4.52 -2.17 -24.12
C LYS A 172 -4.56 -1.09 -23.05
N ARG A 173 -3.80 -1.25 -21.95
CA ARG A 173 -3.64 -0.21 -20.92
C ARG A 173 -3.08 1.10 -21.49
N GLU A 174 -2.26 1.02 -22.53
CA GLU A 174 -1.75 2.20 -23.24
C GLU A 174 -2.88 3.12 -23.74
N ILE A 175 -4.05 2.59 -24.12
CA ILE A 175 -5.20 3.36 -24.57
C ILE A 175 -5.62 4.40 -23.52
N ILE A 176 -5.65 4.01 -22.24
CA ILE A 176 -6.01 4.90 -21.14
C ILE A 176 -4.98 6.02 -20.96
N ASN A 177 -3.69 5.69 -21.00
CA ASN A 177 -2.62 6.69 -20.90
C ASN A 177 -2.68 7.69 -22.10
N LYS A 178 -2.97 7.20 -23.30
CA LYS A 178 -3.14 8.04 -24.49
C LYS A 178 -4.39 8.94 -24.37
N ALA A 179 -5.51 8.42 -23.82
CA ALA A 179 -6.71 9.21 -23.59
C ALA A 179 -6.44 10.40 -22.66
N PHE A 180 -5.78 10.19 -21.53
CA PHE A 180 -5.38 11.28 -20.63
C PHE A 180 -4.49 12.32 -21.33
N ARG A 181 -3.51 11.86 -22.11
CA ARG A 181 -2.61 12.76 -22.84
C ARG A 181 -3.36 13.57 -23.92
N ILE A 182 -4.26 12.95 -24.67
CA ILE A 182 -5.08 13.60 -25.71
C ILE A 182 -5.94 14.70 -25.06
N LYS A 183 -6.65 14.40 -23.97
CA LYS A 183 -7.48 15.37 -23.26
C LYS A 183 -6.66 16.52 -22.66
N TYR A 184 -5.52 16.22 -22.06
CA TYR A 184 -4.65 17.25 -21.48
C TYR A 184 -4.07 18.18 -22.55
N ASP A 185 -3.54 17.62 -23.65
CA ASP A 185 -2.91 18.37 -24.75
C ASP A 185 -3.94 18.95 -25.74
N ASN A 186 -5.23 18.64 -25.56
CA ASN A 186 -6.33 18.98 -26.48
C ASN A 186 -6.02 18.61 -27.93
N LYS A 187 -5.53 17.38 -28.16
CA LYS A 187 -5.11 16.90 -29.50
C LYS A 187 -6.30 16.59 -30.38
N ARG A 188 -6.20 17.03 -31.64
CA ARG A 188 -7.17 16.65 -32.67
C ARG A 188 -6.98 15.19 -33.07
N GLU A 189 -8.03 14.54 -33.60
CA GLU A 189 -8.00 13.12 -33.96
C GLU A 189 -6.89 12.77 -34.97
N GLU A 190 -6.58 13.67 -35.90
CA GLU A 190 -5.51 13.53 -36.88
C GLU A 190 -4.10 13.47 -36.26
N ASP A 191 -3.94 14.03 -35.04
CA ASP A 191 -2.67 14.09 -34.30
C ASP A 191 -2.51 12.94 -33.28
N TRP A 192 -3.44 11.96 -33.29
CA TRP A 192 -3.37 10.85 -32.33
C TRP A 192 -2.31 9.83 -32.71
N ASP A 193 -1.30 9.72 -31.89
CA ASP A 193 -0.24 8.72 -32.00
C ASP A 193 -0.69 7.39 -31.38
N ILE A 194 -1.51 6.63 -32.12
CA ILE A 194 -2.03 5.31 -31.72
C ILE A 194 -2.26 4.44 -32.97
N ALA A 195 -2.07 3.13 -32.80
CA ALA A 195 -2.31 2.15 -33.85
C ALA A 195 -3.79 2.15 -34.30
N ALA A 196 -4.03 1.95 -35.61
CA ALA A 196 -5.36 2.09 -36.18
C ALA A 196 -6.41 1.19 -35.53
N GLU A 197 -6.03 -0.05 -35.16
CA GLU A 197 -6.90 -1.04 -34.53
C GLU A 197 -7.34 -0.66 -33.11
N LYS A 198 -6.65 0.29 -32.49
CA LYS A 198 -6.99 0.80 -31.13
C LYS A 198 -7.81 2.08 -31.15
N LYS A 199 -7.99 2.71 -32.33
CA LYS A 199 -8.65 4.03 -32.43
C LYS A 199 -10.10 4.02 -31.97
N ASP A 200 -10.88 3.01 -32.35
CA ASP A 200 -12.28 2.92 -31.96
C ASP A 200 -12.43 2.76 -30.43
N LYS A 201 -11.56 1.94 -29.81
CA LYS A 201 -11.55 1.80 -28.36
C LYS A 201 -11.10 3.07 -27.65
N LEU A 202 -10.16 3.81 -28.23
CA LEU A 202 -9.74 5.11 -27.70
C LEU A 202 -10.88 6.14 -27.77
N LYS A 203 -11.67 6.17 -28.86
CA LYS A 203 -12.86 7.02 -28.97
C LYS A 203 -13.90 6.68 -27.91
N ASP A 204 -14.16 5.38 -27.70
CA ASP A 204 -15.04 4.90 -26.64
C ASP A 204 -14.57 5.41 -25.24
N VAL A 205 -13.29 5.26 -24.93
CA VAL A 205 -12.71 5.77 -23.69
C VAL A 205 -12.84 7.29 -23.56
N LEU A 206 -12.54 8.04 -24.63
CA LEU A 206 -12.60 9.50 -24.63
C LEU A 206 -14.05 10.05 -24.50
N SER A 207 -15.06 9.23 -24.79
CA SER A 207 -16.48 9.59 -24.60
C SER A 207 -16.97 9.45 -23.16
N ASP A 208 -16.17 8.88 -22.27
CA ASP A 208 -16.51 8.78 -20.85
C ASP A 208 -16.59 10.17 -20.21
N ASP A 209 -17.67 10.43 -19.49
CA ASP A 209 -17.97 11.71 -18.83
C ASP A 209 -16.90 12.13 -17.82
N LEU A 210 -16.18 11.18 -17.21
CA LEU A 210 -15.07 11.47 -16.32
C LEU A 210 -13.93 12.23 -17.03
N PHE A 211 -13.72 12.05 -18.33
CA PHE A 211 -12.71 12.81 -19.08
C PHE A 211 -13.10 14.27 -19.33
N GLU A 212 -14.36 14.65 -19.09
CA GLU A 212 -14.78 16.07 -19.07
C GLU A 212 -14.40 16.76 -17.75
N ASN A 213 -14.01 16.02 -16.73
CA ASN A 213 -13.51 16.58 -15.47
C ASN A 213 -12.07 17.09 -15.64
N SER A 214 -11.92 18.39 -15.85
CA SER A 214 -10.61 19.02 -16.04
C SER A 214 -9.64 18.83 -14.88
N THR A 215 -10.15 18.72 -13.63
CA THR A 215 -9.32 18.43 -12.46
C THR A 215 -8.73 17.02 -12.55
N LEU A 216 -9.52 16.01 -12.90
CA LEU A 216 -9.03 14.65 -13.07
C LEU A 216 -7.88 14.59 -14.07
N VAL A 217 -8.06 15.20 -15.24
CA VAL A 217 -7.06 15.20 -16.31
C VAL A 217 -5.79 15.96 -15.88
N ALA A 218 -5.94 17.11 -15.25
CA ALA A 218 -4.81 17.91 -14.78
C ALA A 218 -4.00 17.22 -13.66
N GLU A 219 -4.70 16.57 -12.71
CA GLU A 219 -4.03 15.85 -11.63
C GLU A 219 -3.35 14.56 -12.13
N PHE A 220 -3.92 13.87 -13.13
CA PHE A 220 -3.23 12.73 -13.76
C PHE A 220 -1.93 13.17 -14.45
N LYS A 221 -1.94 14.33 -15.13
CA LYS A 221 -0.71 14.90 -15.71
C LYS A 221 0.30 15.28 -14.63
N THR A 222 -0.14 15.93 -13.56
CA THR A 222 0.71 16.27 -12.41
C THR A 222 1.38 15.03 -11.82
N LEU A 223 0.61 13.95 -11.64
CA LEU A 223 1.11 12.68 -11.12
C LEU A 223 2.13 12.03 -12.08
N THR A 224 1.87 12.11 -13.40
CA THR A 224 2.81 11.64 -14.43
C THR A 224 4.14 12.39 -14.36
N ASP A 225 4.10 13.70 -14.15
CA ASP A 225 5.31 14.53 -14.02
C ASP A 225 6.10 14.19 -12.75
N VAL A 226 5.42 13.98 -11.62
CA VAL A 226 6.04 13.50 -10.37
C VAL A 226 6.73 12.16 -10.56
N ARG A 227 6.02 11.17 -11.16
CA ARG A 227 6.59 9.85 -11.41
C ARG A 227 7.80 9.91 -12.34
N ASN A 228 7.74 10.73 -13.39
CA ASN A 228 8.87 10.94 -14.30
C ASN A 228 10.07 11.58 -13.60
N ASP A 229 9.82 12.52 -12.67
CA ASP A 229 10.90 13.14 -11.88
C ASP A 229 11.61 12.10 -11.01
N PHE A 230 10.88 11.22 -10.35
CA PHE A 230 11.43 10.08 -9.62
C PHE A 230 12.23 9.13 -10.51
N ASN A 231 11.67 8.74 -11.66
CA ASN A 231 12.31 7.79 -12.58
C ASN A 231 13.63 8.32 -13.14
N HIS A 232 13.78 9.63 -13.26
CA HIS A 232 15.00 10.30 -13.68
C HIS A 232 15.85 10.78 -12.50
N SER A 233 15.51 10.43 -11.25
CA SER A 233 16.24 10.84 -10.03
C SER A 233 16.48 12.35 -9.94
N GLY A 234 15.52 13.15 -10.45
CA GLY A 234 15.67 14.61 -10.52
C GLY A 234 16.74 15.10 -11.52
N MET A 235 17.36 14.21 -12.31
CA MET A 235 18.39 14.59 -13.30
C MET A 235 17.75 15.16 -14.58
N ARG A 236 17.19 16.35 -14.45
CA ARG A 236 16.54 17.12 -15.52
C ARG A 236 16.84 18.59 -15.29
N SER A 237 16.62 19.42 -16.32
CA SER A 237 16.91 20.86 -16.29
C SER A 237 16.16 21.62 -15.21
N ASN A 238 15.00 21.12 -14.79
CA ASN A 238 14.17 21.76 -13.77
C ASN A 238 13.52 20.66 -12.88
N PRO A 239 14.27 20.08 -11.91
CA PRO A 239 13.76 19.05 -11.03
C PRO A 239 12.76 19.62 -10.03
N MET A 240 11.80 18.79 -9.65
CA MET A 240 10.78 19.19 -8.68
C MET A 240 11.36 19.14 -7.24
N PRO A 241 11.24 20.23 -6.44
CA PRO A 241 11.73 20.18 -5.06
C PRO A 241 10.93 19.22 -4.19
N PRO A 242 11.55 18.55 -3.18
CA PRO A 242 10.92 17.48 -2.40
C PRO A 242 9.58 17.85 -1.76
N HIS A 243 9.43 19.07 -1.22
CA HIS A 243 8.17 19.51 -0.61
C HIS A 243 7.03 19.61 -1.64
N ARG A 244 7.35 19.99 -2.89
CA ARG A 244 6.38 20.08 -3.98
C ARG A 244 5.97 18.69 -4.47
N ILE A 245 6.90 17.73 -4.52
CA ILE A 245 6.61 16.32 -4.81
C ILE A 245 5.56 15.79 -3.83
N LYS A 246 5.82 15.92 -2.52
CA LYS A 246 4.89 15.48 -1.45
C LYS A 246 3.52 16.14 -1.58
N GLY A 247 3.49 17.47 -1.76
CA GLY A 247 2.24 18.21 -1.91
C GLY A 247 1.43 17.77 -3.13
N ASN A 248 2.08 17.53 -4.26
CA ASN A 248 1.44 17.07 -5.48
C ASN A 248 0.84 15.67 -5.33
N ILE A 249 1.57 14.73 -4.71
CA ILE A 249 1.04 13.37 -4.48
C ILE A 249 -0.20 13.43 -3.57
N LYS A 250 -0.15 14.16 -2.46
CA LYS A 250 -1.31 14.32 -1.55
C LYS A 250 -2.51 14.89 -2.30
N LYS A 251 -2.29 15.95 -3.08
CA LYS A 251 -3.35 16.58 -3.90
C LYS A 251 -3.97 15.58 -4.90
N CYS A 252 -3.15 14.81 -5.60
CA CYS A 252 -3.63 13.77 -6.53
C CYS A 252 -4.44 12.70 -5.80
N ILE A 253 -3.97 12.20 -4.65
CA ILE A 253 -4.70 11.23 -3.82
C ILE A 253 -6.09 11.77 -3.47
N CYS A 254 -6.17 12.98 -2.91
CA CYS A 254 -7.44 13.59 -2.52
C CYS A 254 -8.37 13.81 -3.72
N ALA A 255 -7.85 14.30 -4.84
CA ALA A 255 -8.65 14.52 -6.05
C ALA A 255 -9.23 13.22 -6.59
N PHE A 256 -8.43 12.16 -6.75
CA PHE A 256 -8.90 10.88 -7.27
C PHE A 256 -9.88 10.18 -6.32
N ALA A 257 -9.67 10.27 -5.01
CA ALA A 257 -10.60 9.74 -4.03
C ALA A 257 -11.99 10.37 -4.15
N VAL A 258 -12.03 11.69 -4.29
CA VAL A 258 -13.30 12.44 -4.43
C VAL A 258 -13.94 12.17 -5.79
N ILE A 259 -13.18 12.30 -6.89
CA ILE A 259 -13.73 12.24 -8.26
C ILE A 259 -14.19 10.82 -8.61
N LEU A 260 -13.40 9.79 -8.25
CA LEU A 260 -13.69 8.41 -8.65
C LEU A 260 -14.61 7.66 -7.68
N PHE A 261 -14.65 8.04 -6.39
CA PHE A 261 -15.38 7.30 -5.36
C PHE A 261 -16.23 8.17 -4.43
N ASN A 262 -16.23 9.49 -4.59
CA ASN A 262 -16.90 10.43 -3.68
C ASN A 262 -16.43 10.28 -2.21
N ILE A 263 -15.14 10.03 -1.98
CA ILE A 263 -14.54 9.84 -0.66
C ILE A 263 -13.65 11.03 -0.34
N LYS A 264 -13.79 11.59 0.86
CA LYS A 264 -12.84 12.57 1.40
C LYS A 264 -11.74 11.82 2.15
N ILE A 265 -10.50 12.20 1.87
CA ILE A 265 -9.28 11.75 2.59
C ILE A 265 -8.71 12.98 3.27
N ASP A 266 -8.50 12.89 4.57
CA ASP A 266 -7.95 13.97 5.42
C ASP A 266 -6.43 14.15 5.25
#